data_65f3b979899329f0e347057f4ef542e2
#
_entry.id   65f3b979899329f0e347057f4ef542e2
#
_cell.length_a   1.000
_cell.length_b   1.000
_cell.length_c   1.000
_cell.angle_alpha   90.00
_cell.angle_beta   90.00
_cell.angle_gamma   90.00
#
_symmetry.space_group_name_H-M   'P 1'
#
loop_
_entity.id
_entity.type
_entity.pdbx_description
1 polymer ?
#
loop_
_entity_poly.entity_id
_entity_poly.type
_entity_poly.pdbx_seq_one_letter_code
_entity_poly.pdbx_strand_id
1 'polypeptide(L)'
;MLNFERKGNGKEVLVLLHGFMENLSVWKDMEPYLSEDFSLLKIDLPGHGQSDILADTHTMEMIAEEVKNVVDHHHLEKIHLLGHSMGGYVSLAFAERYPESLKSMTLFFSSYLADDDEKKEQRIKSYRIIKDAFSHYAKAGIPNLFNPNEKDILEGKIETALETALSTNPLGALACVKGMVERTDKKHIMDSLESKILVLAGKHDQAVKTEAVIKGLPDRTNIKSYVVDCGHNGHWEKPAICAQIINTELLHNLPKKLVL
;
A
#
# COMPACT_ATOMS: atom_id res chain seq x y z
N MET A 1 -8.75 18.61 -0.29
CA MET A 1 -9.20 17.24 0.03
C MET A 1 -8.67 16.32 -1.04
N LEU A 2 -8.18 15.14 -0.69
CA LEU A 2 -7.71 14.17 -1.65
C LEU A 2 -8.83 13.69 -2.58
N ASN A 3 -8.47 13.27 -3.80
CA ASN A 3 -9.39 12.60 -4.71
C ASN A 3 -9.68 11.19 -4.21
N PHE A 4 -10.92 10.76 -4.31
CA PHE A 4 -11.35 9.43 -3.87
C PHE A 4 -12.47 8.88 -4.76
N GLU A 5 -12.64 7.58 -4.73
CA GLU A 5 -13.77 6.87 -5.31
C GLU A 5 -14.36 5.93 -4.27
N ARG A 6 -15.69 5.98 -4.09
CA ARG A 6 -16.41 5.04 -3.24
C ARG A 6 -17.27 4.10 -4.08
N LYS A 7 -17.18 2.78 -3.82
CA LYS A 7 -17.87 1.74 -4.57
C LYS A 7 -18.43 0.66 -3.65
N GLY A 8 -19.64 0.18 -3.95
CA GLY A 8 -20.31 -0.85 -3.15
C GLY A 8 -21.07 -0.27 -1.95
N ASN A 9 -21.92 -1.13 -1.36
CA ASN A 9 -22.82 -0.80 -0.26
C ASN A 9 -22.67 -1.78 0.92
N GLY A 10 -21.56 -2.50 0.98
CA GLY A 10 -21.25 -3.42 2.07
C GLY A 10 -21.18 -2.69 3.42
N LYS A 11 -21.43 -3.42 4.50
CA LYS A 11 -21.44 -2.86 5.85
C LYS A 11 -20.04 -2.56 6.38
N GLU A 12 -19.04 -3.25 5.88
CA GLU A 12 -17.64 -3.08 6.26
C GLU A 12 -16.95 -2.15 5.27
N VAL A 13 -16.31 -1.10 5.77
CA VAL A 13 -15.61 -0.16 4.89
C VAL A 13 -14.14 -0.56 4.79
N LEU A 14 -13.70 -0.84 3.56
CA LEU A 14 -12.30 -1.11 3.22
C LEU A 14 -11.71 0.12 2.51
N VAL A 15 -10.84 0.84 3.21
CA VAL A 15 -10.08 1.97 2.65
C VAL A 15 -8.81 1.43 2.00
N LEU A 16 -8.59 1.78 0.74
CA LEU A 16 -7.49 1.28 -0.09
C LEU A 16 -6.54 2.43 -0.45
N LEU A 17 -5.29 2.33 0.02
CA LEU A 17 -4.20 3.27 -0.23
C LEU A 17 -3.18 2.63 -1.17
N HIS A 18 -2.96 3.25 -2.31
CA HIS A 18 -2.03 2.78 -3.33
C HIS A 18 -0.55 3.02 -2.97
N GLY A 19 0.37 2.46 -3.75
CA GLY A 19 1.81 2.60 -3.60
C GLY A 19 2.39 3.85 -4.30
N PHE A 20 3.72 3.93 -4.30
CA PHE A 20 4.46 5.00 -4.96
C PHE A 20 4.36 4.89 -6.48
N MET A 21 4.10 6.00 -7.17
CA MET A 21 3.83 6.09 -8.62
C MET A 21 2.61 5.27 -9.08
N GLU A 22 1.66 5.07 -8.20
CA GLU A 22 0.37 4.45 -8.48
C GLU A 22 -0.77 5.48 -8.31
N ASN A 23 -2.01 5.03 -8.49
CA ASN A 23 -3.22 5.78 -8.19
C ASN A 23 -4.35 4.80 -7.83
N LEU A 24 -5.54 5.30 -7.52
CA LEU A 24 -6.67 4.49 -7.09
C LEU A 24 -7.10 3.40 -8.10
N SER A 25 -6.73 3.49 -9.37
CA SER A 25 -7.11 2.51 -10.40
C SER A 25 -6.38 1.18 -10.28
N VAL A 26 -5.27 1.08 -9.52
CA VAL A 26 -4.48 -0.15 -9.34
C VAL A 26 -5.28 -1.29 -8.71
N TRP A 27 -6.35 -0.96 -8.00
CA TRP A 27 -7.22 -1.93 -7.34
C TRP A 27 -8.20 -2.63 -8.27
N LYS A 28 -8.34 -2.15 -9.53
CA LYS A 28 -9.34 -2.61 -10.50
C LYS A 28 -9.34 -4.12 -10.71
N ASP A 29 -8.16 -4.74 -10.77
CA ASP A 29 -8.05 -6.19 -11.00
C ASP A 29 -8.41 -7.01 -9.76
N MET A 30 -8.23 -6.47 -8.56
CA MET A 30 -8.55 -7.14 -7.31
C MET A 30 -10.01 -6.93 -6.87
N GLU A 31 -10.61 -5.80 -7.22
CA GLU A 31 -11.99 -5.45 -6.85
C GLU A 31 -13.03 -6.57 -7.12
N PRO A 32 -13.04 -7.26 -8.29
CA PRO A 32 -14.02 -8.29 -8.57
C PRO A 32 -13.97 -9.50 -7.64
N TYR A 33 -12.87 -9.69 -6.93
CA TYR A 33 -12.65 -10.81 -6.00
C TYR A 33 -12.88 -10.42 -4.53
N LEU A 34 -13.02 -9.12 -4.24
CA LEU A 34 -13.36 -8.66 -2.90
C LEU A 34 -14.84 -8.93 -2.61
N SER A 35 -15.15 -9.28 -1.37
CA SER A 35 -16.52 -9.56 -0.94
C SER A 35 -17.42 -8.33 -1.10
N GLU A 36 -18.68 -8.56 -1.50
CA GLU A 36 -19.73 -7.54 -1.54
C GLU A 36 -20.11 -7.01 -0.14
N ASP A 37 -19.65 -7.67 0.94
CA ASP A 37 -19.78 -7.16 2.30
C ASP A 37 -18.92 -5.91 2.53
N PHE A 38 -17.94 -5.64 1.67
CA PHE A 38 -17.16 -4.40 1.69
C PHE A 38 -17.83 -3.28 0.88
N SER A 39 -17.79 -2.08 1.43
CA SER A 39 -17.84 -0.81 0.71
C SER A 39 -16.41 -0.31 0.55
N LEU A 40 -15.93 -0.20 -0.68
CA LEU A 40 -14.56 0.20 -0.99
C LEU A 40 -14.44 1.72 -1.03
N LEU A 41 -13.44 2.29 -0.34
CA LEU A 41 -13.07 3.70 -0.43
C LEU A 41 -11.62 3.76 -0.90
N LYS A 42 -11.41 4.04 -2.18
CA LYS A 42 -10.10 4.16 -2.82
C LYS A 42 -9.68 5.63 -2.81
N ILE A 43 -8.43 5.91 -2.45
CA ILE A 43 -7.93 7.27 -2.30
C ILE A 43 -6.68 7.46 -3.14
N ASP A 44 -6.62 8.53 -3.96
CA ASP A 44 -5.38 9.02 -4.55
C ASP A 44 -4.57 9.76 -3.49
N LEU A 45 -3.38 9.29 -3.17
CA LEU A 45 -2.49 9.94 -2.22
C LEU A 45 -1.94 11.25 -2.79
N PRO A 46 -1.50 12.21 -1.95
CA PRO A 46 -1.02 13.50 -2.40
C PRO A 46 0.02 13.41 -3.51
N GLY A 47 -0.15 14.20 -4.57
CA GLY A 47 0.73 14.24 -5.75
C GLY A 47 0.60 13.06 -6.70
N HIS A 48 -0.41 12.19 -6.50
CA HIS A 48 -0.71 11.04 -7.35
C HIS A 48 -2.15 11.09 -7.86
N GLY A 49 -2.41 10.44 -9.00
CA GLY A 49 -3.72 10.41 -9.61
C GLY A 49 -4.28 11.82 -9.82
N GLN A 50 -5.43 12.12 -9.24
CA GLN A 50 -6.08 13.42 -9.31
C GLN A 50 -5.94 14.26 -8.02
N SER A 51 -5.10 13.82 -7.07
CA SER A 51 -4.81 14.56 -5.84
C SER A 51 -3.67 15.56 -6.03
N ASP A 52 -3.86 16.77 -5.49
CA ASP A 52 -2.88 17.84 -5.55
C ASP A 52 -1.57 17.52 -4.81
N ILE A 53 -0.51 18.23 -5.18
CA ILE A 53 0.73 18.29 -4.41
C ILE A 53 0.50 19.27 -3.26
N LEU A 54 0.71 18.83 -2.03
CA LEU A 54 0.38 19.62 -0.84
C LEU A 54 1.59 20.35 -0.24
N ALA A 55 2.79 19.82 -0.45
CA ALA A 55 4.04 20.37 0.09
C ALA A 55 5.26 19.87 -0.70
N ASP A 56 6.43 20.45 -0.46
CA ASP A 56 7.70 20.01 -1.04
C ASP A 56 8.19 18.65 -0.51
N THR A 57 7.67 18.24 0.64
CA THR A 57 7.90 16.92 1.26
C THR A 57 6.56 16.39 1.76
N HIS A 58 6.17 15.22 1.29
CA HIS A 58 4.96 14.54 1.75
C HIS A 58 5.37 13.50 2.80
N THR A 59 5.43 13.89 4.08
CA THR A 59 5.68 12.93 5.17
C THR A 59 4.53 11.93 5.29
N MET A 60 4.81 10.74 5.78
CA MET A 60 3.78 9.70 5.95
C MET A 60 2.70 10.15 6.94
N GLU A 61 3.09 10.92 7.94
CA GLU A 61 2.21 11.49 8.96
C GLU A 61 1.27 12.55 8.36
N MET A 62 1.78 13.42 7.47
CA MET A 62 0.95 14.40 6.75
C MET A 62 -0.06 13.71 5.83
N ILE A 63 0.39 12.69 5.09
CA ILE A 63 -0.50 11.91 4.22
C ILE A 63 -1.58 11.21 5.05
N ALA A 64 -1.21 10.63 6.20
CA ALA A 64 -2.16 9.97 7.10
C ALA A 64 -3.24 10.92 7.63
N GLU A 65 -2.89 12.18 7.90
CA GLU A 65 -3.85 13.22 8.29
C GLU A 65 -4.84 13.53 7.16
N GLU A 66 -4.36 13.64 5.92
CA GLU A 66 -5.24 13.84 4.77
C GLU A 66 -6.15 12.62 4.49
N VAL A 67 -5.65 11.40 4.71
CA VAL A 67 -6.49 10.18 4.66
C VAL A 67 -7.56 10.24 5.76
N LYS A 68 -7.22 10.69 6.98
CA LYS A 68 -8.19 10.86 8.06
C LYS A 68 -9.26 11.89 7.69
N ASN A 69 -8.90 13.00 7.05
CA ASN A 69 -9.85 13.99 6.56
C ASN A 69 -10.88 13.39 5.58
N VAL A 70 -10.46 12.48 4.69
CA VAL A 70 -11.38 11.75 3.80
C VAL A 70 -12.28 10.79 4.58
N VAL A 71 -11.74 10.05 5.54
CA VAL A 71 -12.50 9.14 6.42
C VAL A 71 -13.57 9.89 7.19
N ASP A 72 -13.23 11.06 7.76
CA ASP A 72 -14.15 11.91 8.51
C ASP A 72 -15.21 12.56 7.62
N HIS A 73 -14.85 12.97 6.40
CA HIS A 73 -15.79 13.48 5.41
C HIS A 73 -16.91 12.46 5.09
N HIS A 74 -16.57 11.18 5.13
CA HIS A 74 -17.54 10.09 4.94
C HIS A 74 -18.24 9.65 6.23
N HIS A 75 -18.01 10.31 7.37
CA HIS A 75 -18.57 9.97 8.70
C HIS A 75 -18.29 8.51 9.10
N LEU A 76 -17.08 8.01 8.82
CA LEU A 76 -16.69 6.64 9.11
C LEU A 76 -15.99 6.57 10.47
N GLU A 77 -16.63 5.89 11.43
CA GLU A 77 -16.08 5.76 12.78
C GLU A 77 -14.95 4.71 12.84
N LYS A 78 -15.15 3.58 12.15
CA LYS A 78 -14.17 2.47 12.13
C LYS A 78 -14.06 1.87 10.73
N ILE A 79 -12.82 1.71 10.29
CA ILE A 79 -12.48 1.23 8.95
C ILE A 79 -11.52 0.03 8.99
N HIS A 80 -11.53 -0.76 7.93
CA HIS A 80 -10.41 -1.59 7.54
C HIS A 80 -9.50 -0.76 6.64
N LEU A 81 -8.24 -0.58 7.01
CA LEU A 81 -7.27 0.21 6.26
C LEU A 81 -6.25 -0.71 5.61
N LEU A 82 -6.18 -0.72 4.28
CA LEU A 82 -5.21 -1.48 3.51
C LEU A 82 -4.31 -0.55 2.73
N GLY A 83 -3.01 -0.64 2.98
CA GLY A 83 -2.01 0.17 2.27
C GLY A 83 -1.00 -0.70 1.52
N HIS A 84 -0.90 -0.47 0.19
CA HIS A 84 0.12 -1.07 -0.65
C HIS A 84 1.43 -0.27 -0.55
N SER A 85 2.55 -0.96 -0.30
CA SER A 85 3.88 -0.34 -0.35
C SER A 85 3.95 0.97 0.44
N MET A 86 4.13 2.13 -0.22
CA MET A 86 4.07 3.46 0.41
C MET A 86 2.75 3.69 1.17
N GLY A 87 1.61 3.23 0.63
CA GLY A 87 0.33 3.28 1.34
C GLY A 87 0.34 2.53 2.67
N GLY A 88 1.15 1.48 2.80
CA GLY A 88 1.37 0.79 4.07
C GLY A 88 2.16 1.62 5.08
N TYR A 89 3.12 2.44 4.62
CA TYR A 89 3.81 3.40 5.51
C TYR A 89 2.83 4.46 6.03
N VAL A 90 1.93 4.93 5.15
CA VAL A 90 0.84 5.84 5.54
C VAL A 90 -0.11 5.17 6.52
N SER A 91 -0.45 3.89 6.31
CA SER A 91 -1.32 3.13 7.23
C SER A 91 -0.71 2.99 8.62
N LEU A 92 0.61 2.82 8.73
CA LEU A 92 1.32 2.80 10.02
C LEU A 92 1.28 4.17 10.72
N ALA A 93 1.51 5.26 9.99
CA ALA A 93 1.37 6.61 10.52
C ALA A 93 -0.08 6.93 10.95
N PHE A 94 -1.06 6.43 10.20
CA PHE A 94 -2.48 6.52 10.56
C PHE A 94 -2.77 5.73 11.85
N ALA A 95 -2.28 4.49 11.95
CA ALA A 95 -2.47 3.66 13.14
C ALA A 95 -1.83 4.25 14.41
N GLU A 96 -0.72 4.96 14.26
CA GLU A 96 -0.07 5.67 15.37
C GLU A 96 -0.90 6.83 15.91
N ARG A 97 -1.58 7.57 15.02
CA ARG A 97 -2.32 8.80 15.36
C ARG A 97 -3.80 8.56 15.66
N TYR A 98 -4.39 7.56 15.02
CA TYR A 98 -5.84 7.31 15.03
C TYR A 98 -6.16 5.82 15.23
N PRO A 99 -5.57 5.13 16.23
CA PRO A 99 -5.78 3.69 16.43
C PRO A 99 -7.24 3.32 16.67
N GLU A 100 -8.02 4.23 17.28
CA GLU A 100 -9.45 4.06 17.56
C GLU A 100 -10.31 3.99 16.29
N SER A 101 -9.84 4.57 15.18
CA SER A 101 -10.55 4.56 13.89
C SER A 101 -10.36 3.24 13.12
N LEU A 102 -9.54 2.31 13.64
CA LEU A 102 -9.22 1.07 12.94
C LEU A 102 -10.02 -0.14 13.48
N LYS A 103 -10.67 -0.88 12.58
CA LYS A 103 -11.08 -2.28 12.78
C LYS A 103 -9.90 -3.22 12.50
N SER A 104 -9.13 -2.91 11.44
CA SER A 104 -7.90 -3.61 11.08
C SER A 104 -6.98 -2.73 10.27
N MET A 105 -5.70 -3.06 10.28
CA MET A 105 -4.68 -2.52 9.38
C MET A 105 -4.08 -3.65 8.55
N THR A 106 -3.98 -3.47 7.23
CA THR A 106 -3.31 -4.42 6.34
C THR A 106 -2.08 -3.77 5.71
N LEU A 107 -0.91 -4.34 5.98
CA LEU A 107 0.32 -4.05 5.26
C LEU A 107 0.35 -4.96 4.02
N PHE A 108 0.03 -4.38 2.88
CA PHE A 108 -0.05 -5.08 1.62
C PHE A 108 1.25 -4.83 0.84
N PHE A 109 2.14 -5.82 0.80
CA PHE A 109 3.49 -5.73 0.22
C PHE A 109 4.25 -4.50 0.72
N SER A 110 4.28 -4.32 2.04
CA SER A 110 4.85 -3.15 2.71
C SER A 110 5.69 -3.56 3.93
N SER A 111 6.32 -2.59 4.59
CA SER A 111 7.20 -2.81 5.72
C SER A 111 6.93 -1.81 6.84
N TYR A 112 6.99 -2.29 8.08
CA TYR A 112 7.00 -1.43 9.28
C TYR A 112 8.42 -0.99 9.68
N LEU A 113 9.46 -1.59 9.06
CA LEU A 113 10.86 -1.25 9.30
C LEU A 113 11.22 0.04 8.56
N ALA A 114 12.06 0.88 9.17
CA ALA A 114 12.66 2.01 8.46
C ALA A 114 13.54 1.54 7.30
N ASP A 115 13.79 2.44 6.33
CA ASP A 115 14.85 2.20 5.36
C ASP A 115 16.21 2.20 6.07
N ASP A 116 17.07 1.28 5.71
CA ASP A 116 18.49 1.34 6.10
C ASP A 116 19.22 2.49 5.39
N ASP A 117 20.44 2.78 5.83
CA ASP A 117 21.18 3.93 5.31
C ASP A 117 21.46 3.82 3.81
N GLU A 118 21.71 2.60 3.32
CA GLU A 118 21.89 2.34 1.88
C GLU A 118 20.63 2.67 1.07
N LYS A 119 19.47 2.23 1.55
CA LYS A 119 18.19 2.51 0.90
C LYS A 119 17.85 4.01 0.93
N LYS A 120 18.12 4.69 2.05
CA LYS A 120 17.96 6.14 2.15
C LYS A 120 18.85 6.88 1.16
N GLU A 121 20.11 6.48 1.07
CA GLU A 121 21.05 7.06 0.10
C GLU A 121 20.61 6.85 -1.35
N GLN A 122 20.12 5.65 -1.69
CA GLN A 122 19.55 5.35 -3.00
C GLN A 122 18.36 6.27 -3.31
N ARG A 123 17.44 6.50 -2.35
CA ARG A 123 16.33 7.42 -2.53
C ARG A 123 16.80 8.87 -2.74
N ILE A 124 17.77 9.32 -1.95
CA ILE A 124 18.33 10.69 -2.10
C ILE A 124 18.98 10.86 -3.49
N LYS A 125 19.75 9.87 -3.96
CA LYS A 125 20.33 9.86 -5.31
C LYS A 125 19.25 9.91 -6.40
N SER A 126 18.08 9.35 -6.16
CA SER A 126 16.98 9.36 -7.14
C SER A 126 16.30 10.73 -7.29
N TYR A 127 16.45 11.67 -6.35
CA TYR A 127 15.79 12.98 -6.42
C TYR A 127 16.05 13.71 -7.73
N ARG A 128 17.31 13.75 -8.16
CA ARG A 128 17.70 14.39 -9.41
C ARG A 128 17.10 13.68 -10.63
N ILE A 129 17.13 12.33 -10.63
CA ILE A 129 16.60 11.53 -11.73
C ILE A 129 15.09 11.71 -11.84
N ILE A 130 14.38 11.70 -10.71
CA ILE A 130 12.93 11.94 -10.66
C ILE A 130 12.59 13.33 -11.22
N LYS A 131 13.36 14.34 -10.83
CA LYS A 131 13.13 15.72 -11.28
C LYS A 131 13.44 15.93 -12.77
N ASP A 132 14.57 15.41 -13.26
CA ASP A 132 15.13 15.76 -14.56
C ASP A 132 14.84 14.71 -15.64
N ALA A 133 14.55 13.46 -15.26
CA ALA A 133 14.41 12.31 -16.14
C ALA A 133 13.40 11.26 -15.64
N PHE A 134 12.22 11.71 -15.17
CA PHE A 134 11.20 10.87 -14.53
C PHE A 134 10.83 9.62 -15.34
N SER A 135 10.66 9.77 -16.66
CA SER A 135 10.35 8.63 -17.53
C SER A 135 11.42 7.53 -17.49
N HIS A 136 12.71 7.90 -17.41
CA HIS A 136 13.79 6.92 -17.25
C HIS A 136 13.73 6.24 -15.89
N TYR A 137 13.45 7.00 -14.82
CA TYR A 137 13.29 6.46 -13.49
C TYR A 137 12.17 5.42 -13.41
N ALA A 138 10.98 5.75 -13.96
CA ALA A 138 9.85 4.84 -13.99
C ALA A 138 10.13 3.58 -14.82
N LYS A 139 10.66 3.73 -16.05
CA LYS A 139 10.99 2.61 -16.95
C LYS A 139 12.03 1.67 -16.36
N ALA A 140 12.99 2.17 -15.60
CA ALA A 140 14.01 1.35 -14.95
C ALA A 140 13.47 0.63 -13.70
N GLY A 141 12.55 1.26 -12.96
CA GLY A 141 12.06 0.75 -11.67
C GLY A 141 10.88 -0.21 -11.78
N ILE A 142 9.84 0.16 -12.54
CA ILE A 142 8.56 -0.56 -12.56
C ILE A 142 8.68 -2.06 -12.91
N PRO A 143 9.43 -2.49 -13.95
CA PRO A 143 9.52 -3.92 -14.29
C PRO A 143 10.17 -4.79 -13.19
N ASN A 144 10.94 -4.18 -12.28
CA ASN A 144 11.60 -4.88 -11.18
C ASN A 144 10.69 -5.10 -9.97
N LEU A 145 9.49 -4.52 -9.97
CA LEU A 145 8.49 -4.74 -8.94
C LEU A 145 7.69 -6.03 -9.15
N PHE A 146 7.79 -6.64 -10.32
CA PHE A 146 7.08 -7.88 -10.65
C PHE A 146 7.98 -9.11 -10.43
N ASN A 147 7.33 -10.27 -10.25
CA ASN A 147 8.03 -11.56 -10.13
C ASN A 147 8.97 -11.79 -11.34
N PRO A 148 10.28 -11.88 -11.13
CA PRO A 148 11.24 -12.03 -12.24
C PRO A 148 11.05 -13.30 -13.05
N ASN A 149 10.43 -14.34 -12.46
CA ASN A 149 10.20 -15.62 -13.11
C ASN A 149 8.90 -15.66 -13.95
N GLU A 150 8.05 -14.65 -13.85
CA GLU A 150 6.74 -14.58 -14.52
C GLU A 150 6.62 -13.35 -15.45
N LYS A 151 7.71 -12.63 -15.75
CA LYS A 151 7.68 -11.37 -16.52
C LYS A 151 7.01 -11.51 -17.88
N ASP A 152 7.21 -12.62 -18.58
CA ASP A 152 6.65 -12.84 -19.92
C ASP A 152 5.11 -12.91 -19.88
N ILE A 153 4.53 -13.57 -18.87
CA ILE A 153 3.09 -13.66 -18.70
C ILE A 153 2.47 -12.41 -18.06
N LEU A 154 3.30 -11.59 -17.43
CA LEU A 154 2.90 -10.35 -16.77
C LEU A 154 3.15 -9.10 -17.64
N GLU A 155 3.62 -9.23 -18.89
CA GLU A 155 4.00 -8.13 -19.77
C GLU A 155 2.92 -7.04 -19.83
N GLY A 156 1.66 -7.40 -20.11
CA GLY A 156 0.56 -6.44 -20.17
C GLY A 156 0.26 -5.76 -18.82
N LYS A 157 0.57 -6.41 -17.67
CA LYS A 157 0.45 -5.78 -16.35
C LYS A 157 1.60 -4.84 -16.08
N ILE A 158 2.81 -5.18 -16.51
CA ILE A 158 3.99 -4.33 -16.43
C ILE A 158 3.78 -3.06 -17.26
N GLU A 159 3.22 -3.18 -18.46
CA GLU A 159 2.85 -2.03 -19.31
C GLU A 159 1.83 -1.12 -18.62
N THR A 160 0.73 -1.69 -18.10
CA THR A 160 -0.29 -0.94 -17.35
C THR A 160 0.32 -0.22 -16.13
N ALA A 161 1.18 -0.89 -15.38
CA ALA A 161 1.88 -0.30 -14.24
C ALA A 161 2.81 0.84 -14.66
N LEU A 162 3.50 0.68 -15.78
CA LEU A 162 4.38 1.72 -16.33
C LEU A 162 3.57 2.94 -16.81
N GLU A 163 2.46 2.73 -17.51
CA GLU A 163 1.56 3.82 -17.94
C GLU A 163 1.02 4.59 -16.71
N THR A 164 0.58 3.87 -15.68
CA THR A 164 0.14 4.45 -14.41
C THR A 164 1.25 5.28 -13.77
N ALA A 165 2.47 4.73 -13.69
CA ALA A 165 3.62 5.43 -13.12
C ALA A 165 3.97 6.70 -13.91
N LEU A 166 3.94 6.64 -15.25
CA LEU A 166 4.24 7.78 -16.12
C LEU A 166 3.17 8.89 -16.05
N SER A 167 1.96 8.57 -15.60
CA SER A 167 0.89 9.57 -15.36
C SER A 167 1.10 10.37 -14.08
N THR A 168 1.99 9.92 -13.17
CA THR A 168 2.27 10.61 -11.92
C THR A 168 3.03 11.91 -12.16
N ASN A 169 2.65 12.98 -11.45
CA ASN A 169 3.40 14.24 -11.50
C ASN A 169 4.81 14.05 -10.89
N PRO A 170 5.90 14.34 -11.63
CA PRO A 170 7.26 14.15 -11.11
C PRO A 170 7.57 14.91 -9.81
N LEU A 171 6.97 16.08 -9.60
CA LEU A 171 7.14 16.85 -8.35
C LEU A 171 6.40 16.20 -7.19
N GLY A 172 5.21 15.60 -7.44
CA GLY A 172 4.48 14.82 -6.46
C GLY A 172 5.25 13.55 -6.07
N ALA A 173 5.79 12.84 -7.07
CA ALA A 173 6.67 11.69 -6.82
C ALA A 173 7.90 12.09 -5.99
N LEU A 174 8.56 13.21 -6.34
CA LEU A 174 9.71 13.72 -5.58
C LEU A 174 9.35 14.05 -4.12
N ALA A 175 8.21 14.72 -3.89
CA ALA A 175 7.74 15.04 -2.55
C ALA A 175 7.52 13.78 -1.70
N CYS A 176 6.94 12.72 -2.29
CA CYS A 176 6.72 11.44 -1.60
C CYS A 176 8.04 10.69 -1.33
N VAL A 177 9.00 10.70 -2.26
CA VAL A 177 10.31 10.06 -2.00
C VAL A 177 11.04 10.74 -0.85
N LYS A 178 10.98 12.07 -0.76
CA LYS A 178 11.54 12.81 0.40
C LYS A 178 10.88 12.34 1.71
N GLY A 179 9.54 12.27 1.76
CA GLY A 179 8.83 11.78 2.95
C GLY A 179 9.16 10.33 3.31
N MET A 180 9.38 9.46 2.31
CA MET A 180 9.83 8.09 2.56
C MET A 180 11.25 8.02 3.15
N VAL A 181 12.15 8.96 2.83
CA VAL A 181 13.49 9.06 3.45
C VAL A 181 13.39 9.44 4.92
N GLU A 182 12.45 10.32 5.27
CA GLU A 182 12.26 10.83 6.63
C GLU A 182 11.52 9.83 7.54
N ARG A 183 10.82 8.82 6.99
CA ARG A 183 10.03 7.89 7.78
C ARG A 183 10.89 7.11 8.79
N THR A 184 10.34 6.96 9.98
CA THR A 184 10.96 6.20 11.08
C THR A 184 10.47 4.75 11.11
N ASP A 185 11.14 3.90 11.90
CA ASP A 185 10.68 2.56 12.23
C ASP A 185 9.36 2.62 13.02
N LYS A 186 8.44 1.74 12.65
CA LYS A 186 7.10 1.66 13.28
C LYS A 186 6.86 0.29 13.95
N LYS A 187 7.94 -0.38 14.37
CA LYS A 187 7.81 -1.67 15.08
C LYS A 187 6.94 -1.55 16.32
N HIS A 188 7.03 -0.43 17.05
CA HIS A 188 6.21 -0.17 18.22
C HIS A 188 4.70 -0.21 17.94
N ILE A 189 4.26 0.13 16.71
CA ILE A 189 2.85 0.00 16.31
C ILE A 189 2.48 -1.48 16.16
N MET A 190 3.38 -2.31 15.59
CA MET A 190 3.16 -3.75 15.51
C MET A 190 3.07 -4.38 16.89
N ASP A 191 3.83 -3.85 17.86
CA ASP A 191 3.86 -4.33 19.24
C ASP A 191 2.63 -3.90 20.06
N SER A 192 1.99 -2.75 19.75
CA SER A 192 0.98 -2.13 20.62
C SER A 192 -0.44 -2.05 20.03
N LEU A 193 -0.60 -1.99 18.69
CA LEU A 193 -1.93 -1.83 18.09
C LEU A 193 -2.87 -3.00 18.45
N GLU A 194 -4.00 -2.69 19.06
CA GLU A 194 -4.96 -3.71 19.50
C GLU A 194 -5.85 -4.24 18.34
N SER A 195 -6.08 -3.42 17.34
CA SER A 195 -6.83 -3.82 16.16
C SER A 195 -6.11 -4.94 15.40
N LYS A 196 -6.85 -5.70 14.60
CA LYS A 196 -6.27 -6.78 13.79
C LYS A 196 -5.23 -6.22 12.82
N ILE A 197 -4.09 -6.90 12.71
CA ILE A 197 -3.04 -6.60 11.74
C ILE A 197 -2.92 -7.77 10.77
N LEU A 198 -3.00 -7.47 9.48
CA LEU A 198 -2.77 -8.43 8.40
C LEU A 198 -1.53 -8.00 7.61
N VAL A 199 -0.61 -8.91 7.34
CA VAL A 199 0.58 -8.68 6.54
C VAL A 199 0.58 -9.62 5.35
N LEU A 200 0.52 -9.08 4.13
CA LEU A 200 0.75 -9.82 2.90
C LEU A 200 2.11 -9.41 2.32
N ALA A 201 2.95 -10.38 2.00
CA ALA A 201 4.28 -10.15 1.46
C ALA A 201 4.54 -11.04 0.24
N GLY A 202 5.34 -10.58 -0.70
CA GLY A 202 5.69 -11.31 -1.92
C GLY A 202 6.94 -12.17 -1.70
N LYS A 203 6.90 -13.42 -2.14
CA LYS A 203 8.05 -14.33 -2.07
C LYS A 203 9.23 -13.84 -2.91
N HIS A 204 8.94 -13.15 -4.02
CA HIS A 204 9.92 -12.64 -4.98
C HIS A 204 9.98 -11.11 -4.98
N ASP A 205 9.49 -10.46 -3.91
CA ASP A 205 9.50 -9.01 -3.77
C ASP A 205 10.94 -8.47 -3.68
N GLN A 206 11.32 -7.61 -4.62
CA GLN A 206 12.64 -6.97 -4.65
C GLN A 206 12.66 -5.57 -4.01
N ALA A 207 11.49 -5.00 -3.73
CA ALA A 207 11.36 -3.68 -3.11
C ALA A 207 11.33 -3.76 -1.58
N VAL A 208 10.70 -4.82 -1.05
CA VAL A 208 10.57 -5.08 0.40
C VAL A 208 11.30 -6.37 0.75
N LYS A 209 12.12 -6.33 1.80
CA LYS A 209 12.83 -7.51 2.34
C LYS A 209 11.84 -8.40 3.09
N THR A 210 11.06 -9.22 2.36
CA THR A 210 9.98 -10.07 2.91
C THR A 210 10.42 -10.88 4.12
N GLU A 211 11.59 -11.52 4.07
CA GLU A 211 12.09 -12.35 5.17
C GLU A 211 12.29 -11.51 6.45
N ALA A 212 12.84 -10.30 6.34
CA ALA A 212 13.06 -9.43 7.49
C ALA A 212 11.72 -8.95 8.08
N VAL A 213 10.75 -8.60 7.23
CA VAL A 213 9.40 -8.18 7.66
C VAL A 213 8.71 -9.31 8.41
N ILE A 214 8.67 -10.52 7.87
CA ILE A 214 7.95 -11.66 8.45
C ILE A 214 8.62 -12.15 9.74
N LYS A 215 9.97 -12.30 9.76
CA LYS A 215 10.71 -12.74 10.95
C LYS A 215 10.67 -11.74 12.10
N GLY A 216 10.55 -10.45 11.80
CA GLY A 216 10.51 -9.40 12.81
C GLY A 216 9.12 -9.14 13.41
N LEU A 217 8.06 -9.83 12.94
CA LEU A 217 6.72 -9.68 13.50
C LEU A 217 6.67 -10.16 14.96
N PRO A 218 6.01 -9.41 15.85
CA PRO A 218 5.81 -9.87 17.22
C PRO A 218 4.83 -11.04 17.26
N ASP A 219 5.03 -11.95 18.23
CA ASP A 219 4.11 -13.07 18.48
C ASP A 219 2.85 -12.59 19.21
N ARG A 220 1.87 -12.15 18.42
CA ARG A 220 0.57 -11.64 18.91
C ARG A 220 -0.58 -12.30 18.16
N THR A 221 -1.64 -12.62 18.87
CA THR A 221 -2.81 -13.33 18.31
C THR A 221 -3.60 -12.51 17.29
N ASN A 222 -3.52 -11.17 17.37
CA ASN A 222 -4.18 -10.25 16.46
C ASN A 222 -3.37 -9.97 15.17
N ILE A 223 -2.17 -10.57 15.02
CA ILE A 223 -1.35 -10.46 13.82
C ILE A 223 -1.45 -11.74 12.98
N LYS A 224 -1.71 -11.60 11.69
CA LYS A 224 -1.65 -12.68 10.71
C LYS A 224 -0.77 -12.27 9.55
N SER A 225 0.04 -13.21 9.03
CA SER A 225 0.91 -12.95 7.90
C SER A 225 0.82 -14.05 6.85
N TYR A 226 0.94 -13.66 5.58
CA TYR A 226 0.91 -14.55 4.42
C TYR A 226 2.02 -14.16 3.45
N VAL A 227 2.72 -15.16 2.93
CA VAL A 227 3.68 -14.98 1.83
C VAL A 227 3.06 -15.53 0.58
N VAL A 228 2.83 -14.68 -0.40
CA VAL A 228 2.22 -15.00 -1.69
C VAL A 228 3.33 -15.24 -2.73
N ASP A 229 3.14 -16.20 -3.62
CA ASP A 229 4.11 -16.51 -4.68
C ASP A 229 4.00 -15.50 -5.84
N CYS A 230 4.48 -14.28 -5.60
CA CYS A 230 4.50 -13.13 -6.49
C CYS A 230 5.63 -12.16 -6.13
N GLY A 231 5.80 -11.11 -6.94
CA GLY A 231 6.67 -9.98 -6.64
C GLY A 231 6.03 -8.98 -5.67
N HIS A 232 6.21 -7.68 -5.93
CA HIS A 232 5.73 -6.58 -5.10
C HIS A 232 4.27 -6.21 -5.35
N ASN A 233 3.72 -6.55 -6.53
CA ASN A 233 2.44 -6.07 -7.03
C ASN A 233 1.35 -7.14 -6.96
N GLY A 234 1.10 -7.71 -5.78
CA GLY A 234 0.13 -8.80 -5.60
C GLY A 234 -1.29 -8.48 -6.12
N HIS A 235 -1.68 -7.21 -6.14
CA HIS A 235 -2.96 -6.75 -6.69
C HIS A 235 -3.07 -6.93 -8.22
N TRP A 236 -1.94 -7.01 -8.94
CA TRP A 236 -1.87 -7.31 -10.36
C TRP A 236 -1.45 -8.75 -10.66
N GLU A 237 -0.50 -9.29 -9.88
CA GLU A 237 0.10 -10.60 -10.12
C GLU A 237 -0.80 -11.76 -9.64
N LYS A 238 -1.41 -11.61 -8.47
CA LYS A 238 -2.23 -12.66 -7.82
C LYS A 238 -3.50 -12.05 -7.18
N PRO A 239 -4.32 -11.29 -7.93
CA PRO A 239 -5.44 -10.53 -7.37
C PRO A 239 -6.46 -11.40 -6.63
N ALA A 240 -6.82 -12.57 -7.18
CA ALA A 240 -7.79 -13.46 -6.57
C ALA A 240 -7.31 -14.04 -5.23
N ILE A 241 -6.02 -14.44 -5.15
CA ILE A 241 -5.41 -14.99 -3.92
C ILE A 241 -5.35 -13.90 -2.86
N CYS A 242 -4.89 -12.70 -3.21
CA CYS A 242 -4.82 -11.58 -2.28
C CYS A 242 -6.20 -11.21 -1.73
N ALA A 243 -7.20 -11.09 -2.60
CA ALA A 243 -8.57 -10.79 -2.20
C ALA A 243 -9.16 -11.91 -1.31
N GLN A 244 -8.90 -13.19 -1.61
CA GLN A 244 -9.37 -14.30 -0.79
C GLN A 244 -8.79 -14.23 0.63
N ILE A 245 -7.50 -13.91 0.78
CA ILE A 245 -6.87 -13.74 2.10
C ILE A 245 -7.54 -12.56 2.84
N ILE A 246 -7.71 -11.41 2.17
CA ILE A 246 -8.35 -10.22 2.75
C ILE A 246 -9.77 -10.54 3.21
N ASN A 247 -10.59 -11.15 2.35
CA ASN A 247 -11.96 -11.53 2.68
C ASN A 247 -12.02 -12.46 3.91
N THR A 248 -11.16 -13.50 3.92
CA THR A 248 -11.13 -14.50 4.99
C THR A 248 -10.70 -13.92 6.32
N GLU A 249 -9.72 -13.01 6.29
CA GLU A 249 -9.15 -12.47 7.51
C GLU A 249 -9.91 -11.26 8.06
N LEU A 250 -10.53 -10.45 7.20
CA LEU A 250 -11.20 -9.22 7.66
C LEU A 250 -12.70 -9.40 7.89
N LEU A 251 -13.35 -10.41 7.29
CA LEU A 251 -14.78 -10.69 7.46
C LEU A 251 -14.99 -11.91 8.35
N HIS A 252 -15.71 -11.75 9.45
CA HIS A 252 -15.91 -12.79 10.46
C HIS A 252 -16.77 -13.98 10.03
N ASN A 253 -17.48 -13.89 8.87
CA ASN A 253 -18.52 -14.84 8.47
C ASN A 253 -18.14 -15.75 7.31
N LEU A 254 -16.92 -15.68 6.77
CA LEU A 254 -16.54 -16.55 5.66
C LEU A 254 -15.91 -17.86 6.13
N PRO A 255 -16.21 -19.01 5.48
CA PRO A 255 -15.57 -20.28 5.82
C PRO A 255 -14.06 -20.19 5.58
N LYS A 256 -13.25 -20.50 6.60
CA LYS A 256 -11.78 -20.46 6.56
C LYS A 256 -11.18 -21.59 5.69
N LYS A 257 -11.60 -21.74 4.45
CA LYS A 257 -10.93 -22.59 3.45
C LYS A 257 -10.09 -21.73 2.54
N LEU A 258 -8.85 -21.46 2.95
CA LEU A 258 -7.81 -20.96 2.04
C LEU A 258 -7.32 -22.15 1.19
N VAL A 259 -7.53 -22.08 -0.12
CA VAL A 259 -6.83 -22.92 -1.09
C VAL A 259 -5.65 -22.06 -1.58
N LEU A 260 -4.49 -22.27 -0.96
CA LEU A 260 -3.22 -21.67 -1.37
C LEU A 260 -2.61 -22.46 -2.53
#